data_98e281e72751d1ca3626d2429298d9fd
#
_entry.id   98e281e72751d1ca3626d2429298d9fd
#
_cell.length_a   1.000
_cell.length_b   1.000
_cell.length_c   1.000
_cell.angle_alpha   90.00
_cell.angle_beta   90.00
_cell.angle_gamma   90.00
#
_symmetry.space_group_name_H-M   'P 1'
#
loop_
_entity.id
_entity.type
_entity.pdbx_description
1 polymer ?
#
loop_
_entity_poly.entity_id
_entity_poly.type
_entity_poly.pdbx_seq_one_letter_code
_entity_poly.pdbx_strand_id
1 'polypeptide(L)'
;MLGMQGGLNVPITLGATVVMLPRWHAASAARLIEQHRVTTWSAPPAMLIDFFANPAAAQRDLSSLSALAGGGAAMPETVANLLQTRFGIAYNEAYGMTETASFLLGNPPARGKRQCLGVITPGVDARIVDPETLRELPVGEVGELVTRGPQLMRGYWQNELANQISFFELDGQTFFRTGDLASVDEEGYFFMRDRLKRMVNVSGFKVWPAEVENTLYEHPAVHEACVISVPDTQRGENVMALLVLKPDAKGQVTEQDIIDWSREHMAVYKAPRIVRFMDVLPKSGTGKILWRQLQEQEHARLNTTSVKETP
;
A
#
# COMPACT_ATOMS: atom_id res chain seq x y z
N MET A 1 11.91 -8.75 -1.23
CA MET A 1 12.39 -9.25 0.06
C MET A 1 11.38 -10.14 0.76
N LEU A 2 10.04 -9.88 0.70
CA LEU A 2 9.01 -10.69 1.38
C LEU A 2 9.16 -12.21 1.12
N GLY A 3 9.24 -12.64 -0.14
CA GLY A 3 9.38 -14.06 -0.49
C GLY A 3 10.68 -14.70 0.01
N MET A 4 11.78 -13.96 0.01
CA MET A 4 13.07 -14.47 0.53
C MET A 4 13.05 -14.60 2.05
N GLN A 5 12.59 -13.60 2.77
CA GLN A 5 12.59 -13.65 4.23
C GLN A 5 11.41 -14.44 4.78
N GLY A 6 10.17 -14.06 4.45
CA GLY A 6 8.98 -14.71 4.98
C GLY A 6 8.69 -16.08 4.39
N GLY A 7 9.10 -16.34 3.13
CA GLY A 7 8.86 -17.60 2.44
C GLY A 7 10.01 -18.61 2.48
N LEU A 8 11.22 -18.18 2.82
CA LEU A 8 12.40 -19.06 2.80
C LEU A 8 13.22 -18.98 4.09
N ASN A 9 13.84 -17.83 4.40
CA ASN A 9 14.79 -17.74 5.50
C ASN A 9 14.16 -18.00 6.86
N VAL A 10 13.05 -17.35 7.18
CA VAL A 10 12.35 -17.52 8.47
C VAL A 10 11.84 -18.97 8.64
N PRO A 11 11.13 -19.56 7.68
CA PRO A 11 10.71 -20.97 7.80
C PRO A 11 11.88 -21.94 8.01
N ILE A 12 12.97 -21.80 7.25
CA ILE A 12 14.15 -22.68 7.41
C ILE A 12 14.77 -22.51 8.79
N THR A 13 14.90 -21.27 9.27
CA THR A 13 15.45 -21.00 10.62
C THR A 13 14.60 -21.63 11.72
N LEU A 14 13.30 -21.73 11.51
CA LEU A 14 12.34 -22.36 12.42
C LEU A 14 12.26 -23.90 12.23
N GLY A 15 13.03 -24.50 11.32
CA GLY A 15 12.98 -25.92 11.02
C GLY A 15 11.72 -26.35 10.26
N ALA A 16 11.01 -25.43 9.62
CA ALA A 16 9.80 -25.74 8.87
C ALA A 16 10.11 -26.28 7.47
N THR A 17 9.20 -27.10 6.95
CA THR A 17 9.23 -27.53 5.55
C THR A 17 8.72 -26.43 4.65
N VAL A 18 9.47 -26.07 3.60
CA VAL A 18 9.09 -25.06 2.62
C VAL A 18 8.63 -25.73 1.34
N VAL A 19 7.41 -25.43 0.88
CA VAL A 19 6.84 -25.87 -0.39
C VAL A 19 6.92 -24.70 -1.38
N MET A 20 7.67 -24.87 -2.47
CA MET A 20 7.99 -23.81 -3.40
C MET A 20 7.26 -23.96 -4.74
N LEU A 21 6.83 -22.82 -5.29
CA LEU A 21 6.37 -22.70 -6.68
C LEU A 21 7.39 -21.86 -7.48
N PRO A 22 7.85 -22.33 -8.65
CA PRO A 22 8.79 -21.54 -9.48
C PRO A 22 8.15 -20.30 -10.09
N ARG A 23 6.82 -20.34 -10.30
CA ARG A 23 5.99 -19.22 -10.76
C ARG A 23 4.63 -19.28 -10.12
N TRP A 24 4.05 -18.11 -9.88
CA TRP A 24 2.69 -18.04 -9.34
C TRP A 24 1.67 -18.67 -10.31
N HIS A 25 0.85 -19.56 -9.76
CA HIS A 25 -0.29 -20.18 -10.44
C HIS A 25 -1.27 -20.70 -9.38
N ALA A 26 -2.44 -20.08 -9.27
CA ALA A 26 -3.40 -20.33 -8.19
C ALA A 26 -3.82 -21.79 -8.06
N ALA A 27 -4.15 -22.47 -9.17
CA ALA A 27 -4.55 -23.87 -9.12
C ALA A 27 -3.41 -24.82 -8.68
N SER A 28 -2.16 -24.51 -9.03
CA SER A 28 -0.99 -25.27 -8.55
C SER A 28 -0.74 -25.04 -7.08
N ALA A 29 -0.91 -23.80 -6.61
CA ALA A 29 -0.81 -23.48 -5.19
C ALA A 29 -1.86 -24.25 -4.37
N ALA A 30 -3.12 -24.26 -4.81
CA ALA A 30 -4.20 -25.00 -4.13
C ALA A 30 -3.89 -26.50 -4.04
N ARG A 31 -3.40 -27.11 -5.13
CA ARG A 31 -2.99 -28.52 -5.14
C ARG A 31 -1.84 -28.79 -4.15
N LEU A 32 -0.84 -27.91 -4.10
CA LEU A 32 0.29 -28.11 -3.19
C LEU A 32 -0.10 -27.90 -1.73
N ILE A 33 -1.00 -26.95 -1.43
CA ILE A 33 -1.54 -26.76 -0.07
C ILE A 33 -2.23 -28.02 0.42
N GLU A 34 -3.11 -28.60 -0.40
CA GLU A 34 -3.81 -29.85 -0.08
C GLU A 34 -2.81 -31.02 0.08
N GLN A 35 -1.94 -31.22 -0.90
CA GLN A 35 -0.99 -32.36 -0.98
C GLN A 35 0.00 -32.36 0.19
N HIS A 36 0.53 -31.20 0.55
CA HIS A 36 1.55 -31.05 1.59
C HIS A 36 1.02 -30.56 2.92
N ARG A 37 -0.31 -30.40 3.03
CA ARG A 37 -0.97 -29.91 4.27
C ARG A 37 -0.32 -28.62 4.77
N VAL A 38 -0.12 -27.66 3.86
CA VAL A 38 0.51 -26.36 4.18
C VAL A 38 -0.30 -25.64 5.24
N THR A 39 0.36 -25.21 6.30
CA THR A 39 -0.29 -24.55 7.44
C THR A 39 -0.20 -23.03 7.41
N THR A 40 0.86 -22.49 6.82
CA THR A 40 1.13 -21.06 6.82
C THR A 40 1.50 -20.61 5.43
N TRP A 41 0.97 -19.45 5.00
CA TRP A 41 1.32 -18.85 3.74
C TRP A 41 1.49 -17.34 3.88
N SER A 42 2.65 -16.84 3.44
CA SER A 42 2.93 -15.40 3.37
C SER A 42 2.84 -14.93 1.92
N ALA A 43 1.88 -14.04 1.63
CA ALA A 43 1.61 -13.56 0.28
C ALA A 43 1.10 -12.11 0.27
N PRO A 44 1.40 -11.33 -0.79
CA PRO A 44 0.76 -10.03 -0.97
C PRO A 44 -0.74 -10.19 -1.24
N PRO A 45 -1.57 -9.19 -0.88
CA PRO A 45 -3.02 -9.24 -1.06
C PRO A 45 -3.48 -9.64 -2.45
N ALA A 46 -2.84 -9.14 -3.50
CA ALA A 46 -3.20 -9.46 -4.89
C ALA A 46 -3.12 -10.97 -5.20
N MET A 47 -2.13 -11.68 -4.64
CA MET A 47 -2.02 -13.14 -4.81
C MET A 47 -3.13 -13.89 -4.06
N LEU A 48 -3.51 -13.41 -2.87
CA LEU A 48 -4.61 -14.00 -2.10
C LEU A 48 -5.95 -13.77 -2.80
N ILE A 49 -6.18 -12.57 -3.31
CA ILE A 49 -7.40 -12.25 -4.08
C ILE A 49 -7.52 -13.19 -5.30
N ASP A 50 -6.46 -13.31 -6.10
CA ASP A 50 -6.43 -14.21 -7.26
C ASP A 50 -6.65 -15.67 -6.85
N PHE A 51 -6.02 -16.12 -5.76
CA PHE A 51 -6.15 -17.47 -5.25
C PHE A 51 -7.58 -17.80 -4.82
N PHE A 52 -8.19 -16.99 -3.96
CA PHE A 52 -9.51 -17.27 -3.42
C PHE A 52 -10.66 -16.98 -4.41
N ALA A 53 -10.41 -16.20 -5.46
CA ALA A 53 -11.33 -16.04 -6.59
C ALA A 53 -11.24 -17.20 -7.59
N ASN A 54 -10.19 -18.02 -7.54
CA ASN A 54 -9.99 -19.11 -8.51
C ASN A 54 -10.87 -20.33 -8.18
N PRO A 55 -11.73 -20.81 -9.10
CA PRO A 55 -12.58 -21.97 -8.88
C PRO A 55 -11.83 -23.24 -8.47
N ALA A 56 -10.60 -23.42 -8.95
CA ALA A 56 -9.78 -24.59 -8.60
C ALA A 56 -9.38 -24.59 -7.12
N ALA A 57 -9.23 -23.43 -6.48
CA ALA A 57 -8.96 -23.35 -5.04
C ALA A 57 -10.19 -23.79 -4.22
N ALA A 58 -11.39 -23.42 -4.68
CA ALA A 58 -12.64 -23.78 -4.01
C ALA A 58 -12.93 -25.31 -4.02
N GLN A 59 -12.29 -26.06 -4.92
CA GLN A 59 -12.44 -27.50 -5.08
C GLN A 59 -11.42 -28.35 -4.28
N ARG A 60 -10.52 -27.67 -3.53
CA ARG A 60 -9.42 -28.31 -2.78
C ARG A 60 -9.63 -28.23 -1.28
N ASP A 61 -9.08 -29.20 -0.57
CA ASP A 61 -9.02 -29.16 0.88
C ASP A 61 -7.94 -28.17 1.35
N LEU A 62 -8.38 -26.99 1.77
CA LEU A 62 -7.52 -25.94 2.33
C LEU A 62 -7.55 -25.90 3.86
N SER A 63 -8.17 -26.87 4.53
CA SER A 63 -8.38 -26.89 5.98
C SER A 63 -7.09 -26.87 6.80
N SER A 64 -5.95 -27.22 6.19
CA SER A 64 -4.65 -27.13 6.85
C SER A 64 -4.13 -25.70 7.01
N LEU A 65 -4.59 -24.73 6.16
CA LEU A 65 -4.18 -23.34 6.28
C LEU A 65 -4.74 -22.73 7.58
N SER A 66 -3.87 -22.41 8.50
CA SER A 66 -4.20 -21.81 9.79
C SER A 66 -3.75 -20.35 9.92
N ALA A 67 -2.80 -19.91 9.11
CA ALA A 67 -2.28 -18.57 9.16
C ALA A 67 -1.96 -18.01 7.77
N LEU A 68 -2.50 -16.84 7.48
CA LEU A 68 -2.15 -16.03 6.32
C LEU A 68 -1.53 -14.72 6.79
N ALA A 69 -0.39 -14.38 6.24
CA ALA A 69 0.29 -13.14 6.54
C ALA A 69 0.83 -12.51 5.25
N GLY A 70 1.16 -11.24 5.32
CA GLY A 70 1.85 -10.58 4.24
C GLY A 70 1.81 -9.07 4.35
N GLY A 71 2.23 -8.43 3.28
CA GLY A 71 2.34 -6.98 3.24
C GLY A 71 2.68 -6.52 1.84
N GLY A 72 3.24 -5.30 1.76
CA GLY A 72 3.57 -4.69 0.49
C GLY A 72 2.42 -3.90 -0.12
N ALA A 73 1.18 -4.12 0.30
CA ALA A 73 0.00 -3.30 0.07
C ALA A 73 -0.98 -3.55 1.22
N ALA A 74 -1.91 -2.62 1.46
CA ALA A 74 -3.01 -2.83 2.40
C ALA A 74 -3.94 -3.94 1.89
N MET A 75 -4.46 -4.76 2.80
CA MET A 75 -5.47 -5.76 2.49
C MET A 75 -6.85 -5.07 2.42
N PRO A 76 -7.58 -5.15 1.30
CA PRO A 76 -8.94 -4.65 1.25
C PRO A 76 -9.82 -5.29 2.33
N GLU A 77 -10.59 -4.49 3.04
CA GLU A 77 -11.39 -4.96 4.18
C GLU A 77 -12.41 -6.03 3.77
N THR A 78 -13.02 -5.87 2.59
CA THR A 78 -13.94 -6.85 2.01
C THR A 78 -13.29 -8.22 1.84
N VAL A 79 -12.02 -8.27 1.43
CA VAL A 79 -11.25 -9.51 1.26
C VAL A 79 -10.87 -10.09 2.61
N ALA A 80 -10.39 -9.27 3.55
CA ALA A 80 -10.08 -9.71 4.92
C ALA A 80 -11.32 -10.31 5.61
N ASN A 81 -12.49 -9.69 5.43
CA ASN A 81 -13.76 -10.20 5.94
C ASN A 81 -14.15 -11.55 5.30
N LEU A 82 -13.96 -11.69 3.98
CA LEU A 82 -14.23 -12.95 3.27
C LEU A 82 -13.34 -14.08 3.78
N LEU A 83 -12.05 -13.82 3.97
CA LEU A 83 -11.10 -14.80 4.53
C LEU A 83 -11.52 -15.26 5.92
N GLN A 84 -11.90 -14.33 6.78
CA GLN A 84 -12.34 -14.63 8.14
C GLN A 84 -13.67 -15.39 8.17
N THR A 85 -14.66 -14.95 7.37
CA THR A 85 -16.02 -15.53 7.44
C THR A 85 -16.12 -16.87 6.71
N ARG A 86 -15.44 -17.03 5.57
CA ARG A 86 -15.53 -18.24 4.75
C ARG A 86 -14.54 -19.33 5.13
N PHE A 87 -13.34 -18.93 5.58
CA PHE A 87 -12.23 -19.85 5.84
C PHE A 87 -11.78 -19.86 7.33
N GLY A 88 -12.32 -18.96 8.16
CA GLY A 88 -11.92 -18.83 9.56
C GLY A 88 -10.49 -18.31 9.75
N ILE A 89 -9.86 -17.78 8.72
CA ILE A 89 -8.45 -17.38 8.73
C ILE A 89 -8.34 -15.86 8.81
N ALA A 90 -7.66 -15.37 9.85
CA ALA A 90 -7.28 -13.97 9.93
C ALA A 90 -6.05 -13.69 9.05
N TYR A 91 -6.09 -12.58 8.31
CA TYR A 91 -4.92 -12.09 7.60
C TYR A 91 -4.14 -11.13 8.50
N ASN A 92 -2.88 -11.46 8.76
CA ASN A 92 -1.98 -10.65 9.56
C ASN A 92 -1.14 -9.74 8.65
N GLU A 93 -1.43 -8.45 8.68
CA GLU A 93 -0.66 -7.46 7.94
C GLU A 93 0.71 -7.24 8.60
N ALA A 94 1.72 -7.08 7.76
CA ALA A 94 3.06 -6.71 8.15
C ALA A 94 3.61 -5.65 7.20
N TYR A 95 4.47 -4.80 7.71
CA TYR A 95 5.11 -3.74 6.95
C TYR A 95 6.62 -3.93 6.95
N GLY A 96 7.20 -3.59 5.83
CA GLY A 96 8.65 -3.54 5.63
C GLY A 96 8.98 -3.25 4.19
N MET A 97 10.25 -3.08 3.93
CA MET A 97 10.77 -2.68 2.64
C MET A 97 12.08 -3.42 2.33
N THR A 98 12.61 -3.24 1.14
CA THR A 98 13.87 -3.89 0.74
C THR A 98 15.03 -3.37 1.59
N GLU A 99 15.00 -2.11 1.91
CA GLU A 99 15.98 -1.38 2.71
C GLU A 99 16.06 -1.88 4.17
N THR A 100 14.98 -2.47 4.67
CA THR A 100 14.91 -3.08 6.02
C THR A 100 14.94 -4.62 5.98
N ALA A 101 15.45 -5.19 4.91
CA ALA A 101 15.51 -6.64 4.68
C ALA A 101 14.16 -7.36 4.90
N SER A 102 13.03 -6.71 4.69
CA SER A 102 11.62 -7.11 4.78
C SER A 102 10.89 -6.54 6.00
N PHE A 103 10.88 -7.24 7.14
CA PHE A 103 9.98 -6.91 8.25
C PHE A 103 10.51 -5.77 9.13
N LEU A 104 9.68 -4.77 9.32
CA LEU A 104 9.87 -3.65 10.23
C LEU A 104 8.80 -3.63 11.32
N LEU A 105 7.54 -3.78 10.90
CA LEU A 105 6.37 -3.81 11.77
C LEU A 105 5.55 -5.07 11.47
N GLY A 106 4.89 -5.62 12.46
CA GLY A 106 4.04 -6.78 12.28
C GLY A 106 2.93 -6.88 13.30
N ASN A 107 1.78 -7.40 12.88
CA ASN A 107 0.67 -7.64 13.78
C ASN A 107 0.93 -8.88 14.63
N PRO A 108 0.86 -8.78 15.97
CA PRO A 108 0.90 -9.95 16.84
C PRO A 108 -0.31 -10.84 16.56
N PRO A 109 -0.13 -12.18 16.36
CA PRO A 109 -1.24 -13.07 15.98
C PRO A 109 -2.44 -13.03 16.93
N ALA A 110 -2.21 -12.85 18.24
CA ALA A 110 -3.27 -12.83 19.26
C ALA A 110 -3.96 -11.46 19.40
N ARG A 111 -3.37 -10.38 18.88
CA ARG A 111 -3.86 -9.00 19.08
C ARG A 111 -3.69 -8.15 17.81
N GLY A 112 -3.79 -8.76 16.64
CA GLY A 112 -3.68 -8.03 15.37
C GLY A 112 -4.82 -7.04 15.20
N LYS A 113 -4.49 -5.80 14.76
CA LYS A 113 -5.47 -4.80 14.33
C LYS A 113 -5.59 -4.86 12.80
N ARG A 114 -6.80 -4.65 12.30
CA ARG A 114 -7.06 -4.57 10.85
C ARG A 114 -6.57 -3.25 10.27
N GLN A 115 -6.18 -3.25 9.01
CA GLN A 115 -5.65 -2.06 8.30
C GLN A 115 -4.54 -1.36 9.09
N CYS A 116 -3.73 -2.17 9.75
CA CYS A 116 -2.68 -1.74 10.65
C CYS A 116 -1.36 -2.41 10.28
N LEU A 117 -0.29 -1.64 10.24
CA LEU A 117 1.05 -2.15 9.95
C LEU A 117 1.58 -3.06 11.07
N GLY A 118 0.97 -2.96 12.26
CA GLY A 118 1.35 -3.70 13.46
C GLY A 118 2.22 -2.87 14.41
N VAL A 119 2.89 -3.58 15.30
CA VAL A 119 3.85 -3.03 16.28
C VAL A 119 5.29 -3.26 15.82
N ILE A 120 6.23 -2.57 16.44
CA ILE A 120 7.67 -2.68 16.16
C ILE A 120 8.15 -4.11 16.40
N THR A 121 8.91 -4.65 15.45
CA THR A 121 9.57 -5.96 15.63
C THR A 121 10.76 -5.87 16.58
N PRO A 122 11.13 -6.94 17.31
CA PRO A 122 12.22 -6.91 18.25
C PRO A 122 13.55 -6.43 17.64
N GLY A 123 14.24 -5.52 18.35
CA GLY A 123 15.51 -4.96 17.93
C GLY A 123 15.42 -3.78 16.95
N VAL A 124 14.21 -3.38 16.59
CA VAL A 124 13.92 -2.20 15.75
C VAL A 124 13.54 -1.02 16.62
N ASP A 125 13.94 0.18 16.22
CA ASP A 125 13.41 1.45 16.68
C ASP A 125 12.69 2.10 15.49
N ALA A 126 11.44 2.51 15.67
CA ALA A 126 10.64 3.16 14.65
C ALA A 126 9.86 4.33 15.29
N ARG A 127 9.91 5.48 14.64
CA ARG A 127 9.32 6.72 15.15
C ARG A 127 8.55 7.44 14.05
N ILE A 128 7.67 8.33 14.46
CA ILE A 128 6.96 9.25 13.57
C ILE A 128 7.57 10.63 13.75
N VAL A 129 8.06 11.22 12.65
CA VAL A 129 8.68 12.54 12.66
C VAL A 129 8.00 13.47 11.67
N ASP A 130 8.06 14.77 11.97
CA ASP A 130 7.69 15.79 10.99
C ASP A 130 8.65 15.71 9.78
N PRO A 131 8.15 15.59 8.55
CA PRO A 131 9.00 15.34 7.39
C PRO A 131 9.90 16.53 6.99
N GLU A 132 9.62 17.75 7.49
CA GLU A 132 10.37 18.96 7.19
C GLU A 132 11.42 19.26 8.29
N THR A 133 11.00 19.19 9.56
CA THR A 133 11.86 19.52 10.70
C THR A 133 12.62 18.31 11.27
N LEU A 134 12.19 17.10 10.92
CA LEU A 134 12.71 15.80 11.40
C LEU A 134 12.60 15.63 12.94
N ARG A 135 11.72 16.41 13.58
CA ARG A 135 11.43 16.26 15.01
C ARG A 135 10.38 15.19 15.22
N GLU A 136 10.53 14.41 16.27
CA GLU A 136 9.55 13.42 16.67
C GLU A 136 8.21 14.07 17.00
N LEU A 137 7.13 13.46 16.51
CA LEU A 137 5.75 13.93 16.71
C LEU A 137 5.07 13.17 17.85
N PRO A 138 4.11 13.80 18.55
CA PRO A 138 3.27 13.13 19.53
C PRO A 138 2.50 11.94 18.95
N VAL A 139 2.15 11.00 19.84
CA VAL A 139 1.27 9.88 19.52
C VAL A 139 -0.05 10.38 18.91
N GLY A 140 -0.49 9.73 17.84
CA GLY A 140 -1.70 10.06 17.09
C GLY A 140 -1.47 11.02 15.92
N GLU A 141 -0.39 11.78 15.91
CA GLU A 141 -0.07 12.67 14.80
C GLU A 141 0.46 11.91 13.57
N VAL A 142 0.24 12.49 12.39
CA VAL A 142 0.68 11.94 11.11
C VAL A 142 2.00 12.56 10.71
N GLY A 143 3.02 11.72 10.49
CA GLY A 143 4.34 12.14 10.05
C GLY A 143 5.05 11.04 9.26
N GLU A 144 6.31 11.29 8.91
CA GLU A 144 7.13 10.30 8.23
C GLU A 144 7.56 9.21 9.21
N LEU A 145 7.32 7.96 8.83
CA LEU A 145 7.86 6.80 9.53
C LEU A 145 9.36 6.72 9.28
N VAL A 146 10.15 6.80 10.34
CA VAL A 146 11.60 6.63 10.30
C VAL A 146 12.01 5.44 11.15
N THR A 147 13.11 4.80 10.81
CA THR A 147 13.50 3.57 11.48
C THR A 147 15.00 3.38 11.57
N ARG A 148 15.41 2.62 12.56
CA ARG A 148 16.75 2.06 12.69
C ARG A 148 16.71 0.64 13.26
N GLY A 149 17.74 -0.14 13.01
CA GLY A 149 17.85 -1.51 13.53
C GLY A 149 18.89 -2.32 12.79
N PRO A 150 19.23 -3.51 13.28
CA PRO A 150 20.30 -4.35 12.70
C PRO A 150 19.98 -4.85 11.29
N GLN A 151 18.71 -4.87 10.89
CA GLN A 151 18.25 -5.31 9.56
C GLN A 151 18.32 -4.19 8.50
N LEU A 152 18.61 -2.94 8.91
CA LEU A 152 18.68 -1.81 7.99
C LEU A 152 19.88 -1.94 7.06
N MET A 153 19.68 -1.65 5.77
CA MET A 153 20.75 -1.60 4.79
C MET A 153 21.83 -0.57 5.19
N ARG A 154 23.05 -0.77 4.72
CA ARG A 154 24.15 0.19 4.93
C ARG A 154 24.04 1.43 4.06
N GLY A 155 23.27 1.38 2.99
CA GLY A 155 23.06 2.46 2.03
C GLY A 155 22.84 1.96 0.61
N TYR A 156 22.49 2.87 -0.27
CA TYR A 156 22.37 2.63 -1.71
C TYR A 156 23.75 2.59 -2.36
N TRP A 157 24.01 1.55 -3.13
CA TRP A 157 25.30 1.34 -3.79
C TRP A 157 25.62 2.46 -4.78
N GLN A 158 26.78 3.09 -4.63
CA GLN A 158 27.27 4.18 -5.49
C GLN A 158 26.26 5.33 -5.70
N ASN A 159 25.41 5.63 -4.71
CA ASN A 159 24.43 6.71 -4.79
C ASN A 159 24.47 7.57 -3.52
N GLU A 160 25.52 8.38 -3.43
CA GLU A 160 25.78 9.24 -2.27
C GLU A 160 24.63 10.22 -2.00
N LEU A 161 24.07 10.82 -3.06
CA LEU A 161 22.95 11.75 -2.93
C LEU A 161 21.70 11.07 -2.31
N ALA A 162 21.37 9.86 -2.75
CA ALA A 162 20.27 9.12 -2.15
C ALA A 162 20.56 8.76 -0.68
N ASN A 163 21.81 8.44 -0.34
CA ASN A 163 22.20 8.15 1.04
C ASN A 163 22.03 9.37 1.94
N GLN A 164 22.54 10.53 1.51
CA GLN A 164 22.41 11.79 2.28
C GLN A 164 20.94 12.19 2.52
N ILE A 165 20.06 11.93 1.57
CA ILE A 165 18.63 12.23 1.70
C ILE A 165 17.90 11.22 2.61
N SER A 166 18.35 9.95 2.57
CA SER A 166 17.63 8.86 3.22
C SER A 166 18.03 8.60 4.67
N PHE A 167 19.21 9.09 5.09
CA PHE A 167 19.69 8.90 6.46
C PHE A 167 19.87 10.25 7.16
N PHE A 168 19.54 10.30 8.45
CA PHE A 168 19.70 11.50 9.28
C PHE A 168 19.94 11.13 10.74
N GLU A 169 20.45 12.08 11.52
CA GLU A 169 20.69 11.90 12.95
C GLU A 169 19.50 12.37 13.78
N LEU A 170 19.03 11.51 14.69
CA LEU A 170 18.04 11.81 15.70
C LEU A 170 18.50 11.22 17.03
N ASP A 171 18.58 12.06 18.07
CA ASP A 171 19.07 11.69 19.42
C ASP A 171 20.46 10.98 19.41
N GLY A 172 21.36 11.42 18.53
CA GLY A 172 22.70 10.82 18.38
C GLY A 172 22.70 9.43 17.76
N GLN A 173 21.63 9.06 17.06
CA GLN A 173 21.49 7.79 16.37
C GLN A 173 21.08 8.01 14.91
N THR A 174 21.62 7.22 14.00
CA THR A 174 21.28 7.29 12.58
C THR A 174 19.98 6.57 12.30
N PHE A 175 19.00 7.30 11.78
CA PHE A 175 17.71 6.78 11.30
C PHE A 175 17.62 6.82 9.79
N PHE A 176 16.83 5.89 9.25
CA PHE A 176 16.47 5.81 7.84
C PHE A 176 15.06 6.37 7.62
N ARG A 177 14.91 7.22 6.62
CA ARG A 177 13.65 7.80 6.16
C ARG A 177 12.96 6.83 5.20
N THR A 178 11.81 6.32 5.58
CA THR A 178 11.08 5.36 4.74
C THR A 178 10.38 6.02 3.56
N GLY A 179 10.08 7.31 3.66
CA GLY A 179 9.25 8.04 2.71
C GLY A 179 7.76 7.66 2.80
N ASP A 180 7.39 6.87 3.79
CA ASP A 180 6.01 6.47 4.07
C ASP A 180 5.48 7.30 5.26
N LEU A 181 4.24 7.79 5.15
CA LEU A 181 3.56 8.53 6.19
C LEU A 181 2.73 7.58 7.02
N ALA A 182 2.85 7.70 8.33
CA ALA A 182 2.13 6.87 9.28
C ALA A 182 1.76 7.66 10.53
N SER A 183 0.93 7.08 11.36
CA SER A 183 0.71 7.50 12.73
C SER A 183 0.85 6.30 13.66
N VAL A 184 1.13 6.53 14.94
CA VAL A 184 1.19 5.49 15.97
C VAL A 184 0.12 5.78 17.03
N ASP A 185 -0.57 4.76 17.52
CA ASP A 185 -1.54 4.90 18.61
C ASP A 185 -0.90 4.70 19.98
N GLU A 186 -1.68 4.92 21.04
CA GLU A 186 -1.24 4.78 22.43
C GLU A 186 -0.81 3.34 22.81
N GLU A 187 -1.27 2.34 22.04
CA GLU A 187 -0.88 0.93 22.22
C GLU A 187 0.38 0.55 21.41
N GLY A 188 0.97 1.49 20.66
CA GLY A 188 2.16 1.28 19.84
C GLY A 188 1.89 0.65 18.48
N TYR A 189 0.65 0.65 18.00
CA TYR A 189 0.32 0.20 16.64
C TYR A 189 0.46 1.31 15.63
N PHE A 190 1.12 0.99 14.51
CA PHE A 190 1.35 1.91 13.40
C PHE A 190 0.29 1.74 12.31
N PHE A 191 -0.18 2.86 11.78
CA PHE A 191 -1.17 2.91 10.71
C PHE A 191 -0.60 3.66 9.52
N MET A 192 -0.58 3.02 8.35
CA MET A 192 -0.20 3.68 7.09
C MET A 192 -1.21 4.78 6.78
N ARG A 193 -0.69 5.94 6.37
CA ARG A 193 -1.52 7.06 5.89
C ARG A 193 -1.34 7.30 4.41
N ASP A 194 -0.11 7.46 3.94
CA ASP A 194 0.23 7.58 2.51
C ASP A 194 1.75 7.49 2.29
N ARG A 195 2.19 7.86 1.09
CA ARG A 195 3.60 8.06 0.76
C ARG A 195 3.92 9.54 0.60
N LEU A 196 5.00 10.00 1.21
CA LEU A 196 5.43 11.40 1.17
C LEU A 196 5.53 11.93 -0.28
N LYS A 197 6.04 11.11 -1.21
CA LYS A 197 6.17 11.46 -2.64
C LYS A 197 4.86 11.49 -3.42
N ARG A 198 3.75 11.06 -2.83
CA ARG A 198 2.41 11.11 -3.44
C ARG A 198 1.60 12.31 -2.99
N MET A 199 2.01 12.98 -1.90
CA MET A 199 1.31 14.13 -1.37
C MET A 199 1.05 15.16 -2.45
N VAL A 200 -0.20 15.64 -2.54
CA VAL A 200 -0.62 16.72 -3.43
C VAL A 200 -0.71 17.99 -2.60
N ASN A 201 -0.02 19.04 -3.02
CA ASN A 201 -0.04 20.34 -2.33
C ASN A 201 -1.02 21.29 -3.01
N VAL A 202 -2.25 21.31 -2.54
CA VAL A 202 -3.32 22.17 -3.08
C VAL A 202 -3.35 23.50 -2.33
N SER A 203 -2.74 24.55 -2.87
CA SER A 203 -2.71 25.89 -2.24
C SER A 203 -2.20 25.88 -0.79
N GLY A 204 -1.20 25.06 -0.47
CA GLY A 204 -0.66 24.88 0.88
C GLY A 204 -1.33 23.79 1.71
N PHE A 205 -2.49 23.28 1.31
CA PHE A 205 -3.12 22.15 1.97
C PHE A 205 -2.51 20.83 1.47
N LYS A 206 -2.05 20.01 2.42
CA LYS A 206 -1.53 18.67 2.15
C LYS A 206 -2.70 17.70 1.94
N VAL A 207 -2.81 17.14 0.75
CA VAL A 207 -3.82 16.12 0.40
C VAL A 207 -3.12 14.77 0.21
N TRP A 208 -3.64 13.78 0.88
CA TRP A 208 -3.13 12.42 0.82
C TRP A 208 -3.93 11.60 -0.19
N PRO A 209 -3.34 11.17 -1.32
CA PRO A 209 -4.02 10.38 -2.34
C PRO A 209 -4.73 9.16 -1.81
N ALA A 210 -4.13 8.41 -0.88
CA ALA A 210 -4.75 7.23 -0.30
C ALA A 210 -6.06 7.54 0.45
N GLU A 211 -6.16 8.69 1.13
CA GLU A 211 -7.39 9.13 1.79
C GLU A 211 -8.50 9.40 0.77
N VAL A 212 -8.15 10.08 -0.30
CA VAL A 212 -9.10 10.36 -1.41
C VAL A 212 -9.51 9.08 -2.12
N GLU A 213 -8.56 8.17 -2.39
CA GLU A 213 -8.82 6.85 -2.98
C GLU A 213 -9.79 6.03 -2.12
N ASN A 214 -9.57 5.98 -0.80
CA ASN A 214 -10.45 5.27 0.12
C ASN A 214 -11.89 5.79 0.08
N THR A 215 -12.07 7.11 0.08
CA THR A 215 -13.41 7.69 -0.06
C THR A 215 -14.02 7.36 -1.43
N LEU A 216 -13.25 7.45 -2.53
CA LEU A 216 -13.73 7.11 -3.86
C LEU A 216 -14.16 5.64 -3.99
N TYR A 217 -13.54 4.72 -3.26
CA TYR A 217 -13.98 3.30 -3.22
C TYR A 217 -15.35 3.10 -2.57
N GLU A 218 -15.85 4.05 -1.78
CA GLU A 218 -17.19 4.03 -1.22
C GLU A 218 -18.28 4.34 -2.27
N HIS A 219 -17.89 4.99 -3.38
CA HIS A 219 -18.81 5.27 -4.47
C HIS A 219 -19.26 3.97 -5.18
N PRO A 220 -20.57 3.72 -5.34
CA PRO A 220 -21.10 2.44 -5.84
C PRO A 220 -20.58 2.06 -7.24
N ALA A 221 -20.28 3.03 -8.10
CA ALA A 221 -19.81 2.81 -9.46
C ALA A 221 -18.29 2.56 -9.57
N VAL A 222 -17.49 2.87 -8.54
CA VAL A 222 -16.03 2.77 -8.61
C VAL A 222 -15.58 1.33 -8.34
N HIS A 223 -14.74 0.81 -9.24
CA HIS A 223 -14.07 -0.47 -9.11
C HIS A 223 -12.61 -0.31 -8.65
N GLU A 224 -11.86 0.60 -9.30
CA GLU A 224 -10.48 0.93 -8.92
C GLU A 224 -10.28 2.44 -8.99
N ALA A 225 -9.45 2.96 -8.09
CA ALA A 225 -9.09 4.36 -8.03
C ALA A 225 -7.57 4.54 -7.90
N CYS A 226 -7.04 5.53 -8.59
CA CYS A 226 -5.69 6.05 -8.42
C CYS A 226 -5.72 7.57 -8.44
N VAL A 227 -5.28 8.18 -7.37
CA VAL A 227 -5.23 9.64 -7.23
C VAL A 227 -3.79 10.11 -7.43
N ILE A 228 -3.62 11.14 -8.25
CA ILE A 228 -2.33 11.73 -8.60
C ILE A 228 -2.36 13.25 -8.47
N SER A 229 -1.19 13.85 -8.36
CA SER A 229 -0.98 15.28 -8.50
C SER A 229 -0.93 15.68 -9.97
N VAL A 230 -1.55 16.79 -10.33
CA VAL A 230 -1.35 17.45 -11.61
C VAL A 230 -1.07 18.94 -11.40
N PRO A 231 -0.22 19.57 -12.25
CA PRO A 231 0.09 20.99 -12.13
C PRO A 231 -1.16 21.86 -12.30
N ASP A 232 -1.24 22.94 -11.52
CA ASP A 232 -2.27 23.97 -11.62
C ASP A 232 -1.65 25.35 -11.47
N THR A 233 -1.97 26.27 -12.39
CA THR A 233 -1.37 27.61 -12.45
C THR A 233 -1.76 28.52 -11.29
N GLN A 234 -2.90 28.27 -10.64
CA GLN A 234 -3.40 29.10 -9.53
C GLN A 234 -3.10 28.50 -8.16
N ARG A 235 -2.97 27.17 -8.07
CA ARG A 235 -2.92 26.40 -6.82
C ARG A 235 -1.62 25.66 -6.60
N GLY A 236 -0.72 25.70 -7.57
CA GLY A 236 0.48 24.87 -7.62
C GLY A 236 0.14 23.47 -8.12
N GLU A 237 -0.70 22.75 -7.40
CA GLU A 237 -1.16 21.40 -7.76
C GLU A 237 -2.68 21.24 -7.57
N ASN A 238 -3.25 20.30 -8.31
CA ASN A 238 -4.61 19.82 -8.16
C ASN A 238 -4.67 18.30 -7.99
N VAL A 239 -5.74 17.84 -7.35
CA VAL A 239 -6.06 16.43 -7.21
C VAL A 239 -6.74 15.94 -8.47
N MET A 240 -6.17 14.90 -9.11
CA MET A 240 -6.77 14.19 -10.24
C MET A 240 -7.03 12.73 -9.86
N ALA A 241 -8.24 12.25 -10.16
CA ALA A 241 -8.61 10.85 -9.96
C ALA A 241 -8.71 10.11 -11.29
N LEU A 242 -7.99 8.99 -11.38
CA LEU A 242 -8.04 8.03 -12.48
C LEU A 242 -8.83 6.82 -12.01
N LEU A 243 -9.96 6.52 -12.64
CA LEU A 243 -10.93 5.55 -12.13
C LEU A 243 -11.24 4.46 -13.15
N VAL A 244 -11.35 3.23 -12.68
CA VAL A 244 -12.00 2.15 -13.41
C VAL A 244 -13.40 1.97 -12.82
N LEU A 245 -14.41 2.06 -13.67
CA LEU A 245 -15.80 1.82 -13.26
C LEU A 245 -16.12 0.32 -13.22
N LYS A 246 -17.06 -0.05 -12.38
CA LYS A 246 -17.69 -1.39 -12.42
C LYS A 246 -18.39 -1.60 -13.78
N PRO A 247 -18.45 -2.84 -14.28
CA PRO A 247 -19.01 -3.12 -15.60
C PRO A 247 -20.44 -2.60 -15.81
N ASP A 248 -21.26 -2.69 -14.78
CA ASP A 248 -22.66 -2.26 -14.75
C ASP A 248 -22.84 -0.73 -14.65
N ALA A 249 -21.82 -0.01 -14.21
CA ALA A 249 -21.85 1.45 -14.10
C ALA A 249 -21.32 2.18 -15.33
N LYS A 250 -20.67 1.47 -16.27
CA LYS A 250 -20.11 2.07 -17.49
C LYS A 250 -21.21 2.74 -18.34
N GLY A 251 -21.02 4.02 -18.66
CA GLY A 251 -21.97 4.82 -19.42
C GLY A 251 -23.17 5.34 -18.63
N GLN A 252 -23.30 5.02 -17.35
CA GLN A 252 -24.36 5.51 -16.46
C GLN A 252 -23.89 6.64 -15.54
N VAL A 253 -22.59 6.81 -15.36
CA VAL A 253 -21.97 7.80 -14.49
C VAL A 253 -20.99 8.61 -15.30
N THR A 254 -21.01 9.94 -15.13
CA THR A 254 -20.10 10.88 -15.76
C THR A 254 -18.95 11.25 -14.82
N GLU A 255 -17.88 11.83 -15.38
CA GLU A 255 -16.77 12.36 -14.57
C GLU A 255 -17.24 13.46 -13.61
N GLN A 256 -18.23 14.28 -14.04
CA GLN A 256 -18.81 15.33 -13.21
C GLN A 256 -19.60 14.76 -12.03
N ASP A 257 -20.34 13.67 -12.21
CA ASP A 257 -21.08 13.03 -11.13
C ASP A 257 -20.14 12.57 -10.00
N ILE A 258 -18.97 12.03 -10.36
CA ILE A 258 -17.93 11.65 -9.37
C ILE A 258 -17.36 12.88 -8.66
N ILE A 259 -17.10 13.98 -9.40
CA ILE A 259 -16.60 15.23 -8.80
C ILE A 259 -17.61 15.78 -7.78
N ASP A 260 -18.87 15.83 -8.14
CA ASP A 260 -19.93 16.40 -7.30
C ASP A 260 -20.17 15.50 -6.07
N TRP A 261 -20.23 14.19 -6.27
CA TRP A 261 -20.28 13.23 -5.16
C TRP A 261 -19.09 13.39 -4.20
N SER A 262 -17.87 13.54 -4.75
CA SER A 262 -16.66 13.72 -3.94
C SER A 262 -16.72 14.97 -3.07
N ARG A 263 -17.29 16.07 -3.57
CA ARG A 263 -17.46 17.32 -2.81
C ARG A 263 -18.41 17.19 -1.63
N GLU A 264 -19.35 16.25 -1.71
CA GLU A 264 -20.30 15.96 -0.63
C GLU A 264 -19.70 15.06 0.45
N HIS A 265 -18.71 14.21 0.09
CA HIS A 265 -18.17 13.17 0.95
C HIS A 265 -16.76 13.45 1.50
N MET A 266 -16.12 14.52 1.05
CA MET A 266 -14.81 14.93 1.57
C MET A 266 -14.63 16.45 1.56
N ALA A 267 -13.61 16.94 2.25
CA ALA A 267 -13.30 18.37 2.26
C ALA A 267 -13.02 18.88 0.84
N VAL A 268 -13.50 20.08 0.50
CA VAL A 268 -13.46 20.64 -0.86
C VAL A 268 -12.05 20.71 -1.46
N TYR A 269 -11.03 20.92 -0.62
CA TYR A 269 -9.63 20.94 -1.08
C TYR A 269 -9.08 19.54 -1.38
N LYS A 270 -9.69 18.47 -0.86
CA LYS A 270 -9.35 17.06 -1.11
C LYS A 270 -10.07 16.50 -2.32
N ALA A 271 -11.28 17.01 -2.63
CA ALA A 271 -12.09 16.50 -3.71
C ALA A 271 -11.38 16.65 -5.08
N PRO A 272 -11.32 15.57 -5.88
CA PRO A 272 -10.76 15.65 -7.22
C PRO A 272 -11.45 16.72 -8.06
N ARG A 273 -10.65 17.52 -8.75
CA ARG A 273 -11.16 18.52 -9.71
C ARG A 273 -11.17 18.00 -11.12
N ILE A 274 -10.38 16.98 -11.35
CA ILE A 274 -10.26 16.30 -12.63
C ILE A 274 -10.49 14.83 -12.34
N VAL A 275 -11.44 14.25 -13.04
CA VAL A 275 -11.69 12.81 -13.04
C VAL A 275 -11.49 12.30 -14.46
N ARG A 276 -10.96 11.14 -14.62
CA ARG A 276 -10.85 10.45 -15.90
C ARG A 276 -11.11 8.96 -15.74
N PHE A 277 -11.97 8.43 -16.57
CA PHE A 277 -12.22 7.01 -16.63
C PHE A 277 -11.17 6.29 -17.48
N MET A 278 -10.74 5.14 -17.01
CA MET A 278 -9.80 4.25 -17.67
C MET A 278 -10.40 2.84 -17.75
N ASP A 279 -10.01 2.08 -18.77
CA ASP A 279 -10.42 0.68 -18.87
C ASP A 279 -9.67 -0.19 -17.86
N VAL A 280 -8.39 0.14 -17.58
CA VAL A 280 -7.52 -0.58 -16.65
C VAL A 280 -6.45 0.37 -16.11
N LEU A 281 -6.13 0.22 -14.82
CA LEU A 281 -4.97 0.88 -14.22
C LEU A 281 -3.73 -0.02 -14.37
N PRO A 282 -2.57 0.52 -14.84
CA PRO A 282 -1.34 -0.25 -14.94
C PRO A 282 -0.86 -0.70 -13.57
N LYS A 283 -0.47 -1.97 -13.48
CA LYS A 283 -0.01 -2.61 -12.24
C LYS A 283 1.35 -3.28 -12.41
N SER A 284 2.11 -3.32 -11.34
CA SER A 284 3.33 -4.11 -11.26
C SER A 284 3.01 -5.63 -11.24
N GLY A 285 4.02 -6.46 -11.41
CA GLY A 285 3.87 -7.92 -11.28
C GLY A 285 3.39 -8.39 -9.89
N THR A 286 3.39 -7.51 -8.88
CA THR A 286 2.85 -7.77 -7.53
C THR A 286 1.46 -7.17 -7.32
N GLY A 287 0.82 -6.64 -8.37
CA GLY A 287 -0.53 -6.07 -8.33
C GLY A 287 -0.63 -4.63 -7.83
N LYS A 288 0.49 -3.94 -7.57
CA LYS A 288 0.49 -2.53 -7.15
C LYS A 288 0.25 -1.63 -8.36
N ILE A 289 -0.66 -0.65 -8.21
CA ILE A 289 -0.89 0.39 -9.21
C ILE A 289 0.40 1.21 -9.41
N LEU A 290 0.79 1.39 -10.67
CA LEU A 290 1.98 2.15 -11.07
C LEU A 290 1.64 3.66 -11.15
N TRP A 291 1.26 4.24 -9.99
CA TRP A 291 0.78 5.62 -9.91
C TRP A 291 1.77 6.65 -10.50
N ARG A 292 3.09 6.43 -10.35
CA ARG A 292 4.11 7.33 -10.91
C ARG A 292 4.07 7.35 -12.42
N GLN A 293 3.93 6.19 -13.06
CA GLN A 293 3.77 6.09 -14.51
C GLN A 293 2.50 6.82 -14.98
N LEU A 294 1.40 6.67 -14.26
CA LEU A 294 0.16 7.39 -14.54
C LEU A 294 0.35 8.90 -14.41
N GLN A 295 0.99 9.37 -13.34
CA GLN A 295 1.26 10.79 -13.13
C GLN A 295 2.15 11.38 -14.25
N GLU A 296 3.21 10.70 -14.63
CA GLU A 296 4.09 11.12 -15.75
C GLU A 296 3.33 11.20 -17.07
N GLN A 297 2.47 10.22 -17.36
CA GLN A 297 1.63 10.21 -18.56
C GLN A 297 0.64 11.40 -18.59
N GLU A 298 -0.02 11.69 -17.46
CA GLU A 298 -0.97 12.80 -17.37
C GLU A 298 -0.27 14.15 -17.44
N HIS A 299 0.89 14.32 -16.81
CA HIS A 299 1.70 15.53 -16.93
C HIS A 299 2.10 15.78 -18.39
N ALA A 300 2.56 14.75 -19.11
CA ALA A 300 2.91 14.87 -20.53
C ALA A 300 1.70 15.26 -21.40
N ARG A 301 0.53 14.68 -21.12
CA ARG A 301 -0.72 14.96 -21.83
C ARG A 301 -1.19 16.41 -21.63
N LEU A 302 -1.21 16.88 -20.40
CA LEU A 302 -1.63 18.24 -20.05
C LEU A 302 -0.70 19.28 -20.69
N ASN A 303 0.60 19.04 -20.69
CA ASN A 303 1.59 19.89 -21.34
C ASN A 303 1.38 19.97 -22.87
N THR A 304 0.95 18.87 -23.50
CA THR A 304 0.69 18.83 -24.94
C THR A 304 -0.59 19.56 -25.32
N THR A 305 -1.59 19.60 -24.43
CA THR A 305 -2.86 20.29 -24.64
C THR A 305 -2.69 21.80 -24.49
N SER A 306 -1.91 22.27 -23.52
CA SER A 306 -1.62 23.70 -23.30
C SER A 306 -0.81 24.35 -24.43
N VAL A 307 0.01 23.58 -25.14
CA VAL A 307 0.78 24.10 -26.31
C VAL A 307 -0.11 24.30 -27.53
N LYS A 308 -1.27 23.65 -27.61
CA LYS A 308 -2.22 23.80 -28.77
C LYS A 308 -3.22 24.92 -28.59
N GLU A 309 -3.35 25.52 -27.42
CA GLU A 309 -4.29 26.60 -27.12
C GLU A 309 -3.65 28.00 -27.09
N THR A 310 -2.37 28.13 -27.44
CA THR A 310 -1.74 29.43 -27.61
C THR A 310 -1.88 29.82 -29.10
N PRO A 311 -2.67 30.85 -29.44
CA PRO A 311 -2.93 31.30 -30.81
C PRO A 311 -1.70 31.90 -31.50
#